data_48ec685be77a7215437f86c575d5b8c2
#
_entry.id   48ec685be77a7215437f86c575d5b8c2
#
_cell.length_a   1.000
_cell.length_b   1.000
_cell.length_c   1.000
_cell.angle_alpha   90.00
_cell.angle_beta   90.00
_cell.angle_gamma   90.00
#
_symmetry.space_group_name_H-M   'P 1'
#
loop_
_entity.id
_entity.type
_entity.pdbx_description
1 polymer ?
#
loop_
_entity_poly.entity_id
_entity_poly.type
_entity_poly.pdbx_seq_one_letter_code
_entity_poly.pdbx_strand_id
1 'polypeptide(L)'
;MKKVLSLIFLSLFTLFLVACGGKKEEATKNEGETKKEARVIKVTTKFVDDEQTAKSLVKVVEAINKRSNGSLELQLFTSGTLPIGKDGMEQVANGSDWILVDGVNFLGDYVPDYNAVTGPMLYQSFEEYLRMVKTPLVQDLNAQALEKGIKVLSLDWLFGFRNIEAKKAIKTPEDMKGLKLRVPTSQLYTFTIEAMGGNPVAMPYPDTYAALQQGVIDGLEGSILSFYGTKQYENVKEYSLTRHLLGVSAVCISKKCWDSLTDEERTIIQEEFDKGAEDNLTETEKLEDEYAQKLKDNGVTFHEVDAEAFNKAVAPVYDKFPKWTPGIYDKIMENLTQIREDIKNGK
;
A
#
# COMPACT_ATOMS: atom_id res chain seq x y z
N MET A 1 13.71 -3.75 64.24
CA MET A 1 13.01 -4.40 65.37
C MET A 1 11.64 -4.85 64.93
N LYS A 2 11.29 -6.11 65.27
CA LYS A 2 9.99 -6.82 65.25
C LYS A 2 9.48 -7.19 63.86
N LYS A 3 9.65 -8.40 63.35
CA LYS A 3 9.08 -9.76 63.73
C LYS A 3 7.66 -9.92 63.13
N VAL A 4 7.53 -10.74 62.07
CA VAL A 4 6.96 -12.12 62.02
C VAL A 4 5.45 -12.21 62.29
N LEU A 5 4.66 -12.70 61.35
CA LEU A 5 3.85 -13.90 61.61
C LEU A 5 3.38 -14.55 60.29
N SER A 6 3.78 -15.80 60.18
CA SER A 6 3.34 -16.84 59.24
C SER A 6 2.01 -17.40 59.73
N LEU A 7 1.07 -17.72 58.84
CA LEU A 7 -0.03 -18.63 59.15
C LEU A 7 -0.35 -19.53 57.94
N ILE A 8 0.02 -20.77 58.16
CA ILE A 8 -0.30 -21.98 57.40
C ILE A 8 -1.76 -22.33 57.64
N PHE A 9 -2.55 -22.55 56.62
CA PHE A 9 -3.82 -23.28 56.74
C PHE A 9 -3.80 -24.55 55.88
N LEU A 10 -3.66 -25.64 56.58
CA LEU A 10 -3.78 -27.04 56.18
C LEU A 10 -5.17 -27.53 56.58
N SER A 11 -6.03 -28.00 55.70
CA SER A 11 -7.13 -28.89 56.04
C SER A 11 -7.70 -29.51 54.76
N LEU A 12 -7.55 -30.68 54.71
CA LEU A 12 -8.34 -31.90 54.95
C LEU A 12 -9.11 -32.41 53.73
N PHE A 13 -8.52 -33.48 53.23
CA PHE A 13 -9.08 -34.51 52.34
C PHE A 13 -10.23 -35.23 53.03
N THR A 14 -11.40 -35.27 52.42
CA THR A 14 -12.42 -36.30 52.80
C THR A 14 -12.82 -37.06 51.52
N LEU A 15 -12.37 -38.32 51.48
CA LEU A 15 -12.90 -39.36 50.60
C LEU A 15 -14.33 -39.71 50.98
N PHE A 16 -15.23 -39.74 50.01
CA PHE A 16 -16.45 -40.53 50.08
C PHE A 16 -16.51 -41.51 48.92
N LEU A 17 -16.29 -42.75 49.24
CA LEU A 17 -16.63 -43.91 48.41
C LEU A 17 -18.07 -44.30 48.72
N VAL A 18 -18.95 -44.27 47.72
CA VAL A 18 -20.19 -45.04 47.72
C VAL A 18 -20.28 -45.77 46.38
N ALA A 19 -20.35 -47.08 46.50
CA ALA A 19 -20.48 -48.02 45.39
C ALA A 19 -21.97 -48.32 45.12
N CYS A 20 -22.19 -48.78 43.89
CA CYS A 20 -23.27 -49.61 43.40
C CYS A 20 -24.37 -49.00 42.54
N GLY A 21 -24.50 -49.59 41.35
CA GLY A 21 -25.75 -49.72 40.64
C GLY A 21 -25.67 -49.35 39.14
N GLY A 22 -25.42 -50.40 38.30
CA GLY A 22 -25.28 -50.24 36.85
C GLY A 22 -26.55 -49.81 36.12
N LYS A 23 -26.36 -49.01 35.08
CA LYS A 23 -27.09 -49.06 33.81
C LYS A 23 -26.16 -48.54 32.73
N LYS A 24 -25.94 -49.34 31.67
CA LYS A 24 -25.29 -48.90 30.46
C LYS A 24 -26.19 -47.86 29.83
N GLU A 25 -25.77 -46.61 29.88
CA GLU A 25 -26.18 -45.58 28.91
C GLU A 25 -25.04 -45.41 27.90
N GLU A 26 -25.38 -45.57 26.63
CA GLU A 26 -24.53 -45.27 25.50
C GLU A 26 -24.06 -43.81 25.59
N ALA A 27 -22.79 -43.64 25.82
CA ALA A 27 -22.17 -42.30 25.68
C ALA A 27 -22.15 -41.94 24.19
N THR A 28 -23.12 -41.16 23.78
CA THR A 28 -23.01 -40.34 22.57
C THR A 28 -21.74 -39.48 22.71
N LYS A 29 -20.71 -39.85 21.97
CA LYS A 29 -19.56 -38.98 21.72
C LYS A 29 -20.10 -37.73 21.02
N ASN A 30 -20.38 -36.69 21.76
CA ASN A 30 -20.29 -35.32 21.22
C ASN A 30 -18.80 -35.13 20.94
N GLU A 31 -18.41 -35.31 19.69
CA GLU A 31 -17.20 -34.71 19.18
C GLU A 31 -17.42 -33.19 19.24
N GLY A 32 -17.02 -32.59 20.35
CA GLY A 32 -16.88 -31.17 20.45
C GLY A 32 -15.89 -30.74 19.36
N GLU A 33 -16.39 -30.18 18.28
CA GLU A 33 -15.56 -29.37 17.36
C GLU A 33 -14.76 -28.41 18.23
N THR A 34 -13.50 -28.69 18.45
CA THR A 34 -12.55 -27.73 18.96
C THR A 34 -12.53 -26.60 17.94
N LYS A 35 -13.24 -25.51 18.21
CA LYS A 35 -13.20 -24.29 17.41
C LYS A 35 -11.72 -23.92 17.28
N LYS A 36 -11.15 -24.17 16.09
CA LYS A 36 -9.77 -23.79 15.80
C LYS A 36 -9.70 -22.28 16.00
N GLU A 37 -8.77 -21.83 16.82
CA GLU A 37 -8.56 -20.41 17.04
C GLU A 37 -8.27 -19.73 15.71
N ALA A 38 -8.95 -18.59 15.44
CA ALA A 38 -8.79 -17.87 14.20
C ALA A 38 -7.33 -17.43 14.03
N ARG A 39 -6.80 -17.57 12.82
CA ARG A 39 -5.47 -17.06 12.53
C ARG A 39 -5.52 -15.54 12.33
N VAL A 40 -4.79 -14.81 13.17
CA VAL A 40 -4.71 -13.35 13.09
C VAL A 40 -3.66 -12.94 12.08
N ILE A 41 -4.06 -12.13 11.08
CA ILE A 41 -3.16 -11.53 10.08
C ILE A 41 -3.32 -10.02 10.15
N LYS A 42 -2.22 -9.29 10.33
CA LYS A 42 -2.23 -7.83 10.35
C LYS A 42 -2.18 -7.27 8.93
N VAL A 43 -3.09 -6.37 8.60
CA VAL A 43 -3.12 -5.62 7.35
C VAL A 43 -2.73 -4.18 7.65
N THR A 44 -1.64 -3.68 7.08
CA THR A 44 -1.14 -2.35 7.37
C THR A 44 -1.09 -1.48 6.14
N THR A 45 -1.42 -0.21 6.31
CA THR A 45 -1.37 0.79 5.25
C THR A 45 -1.03 2.18 5.77
N LYS A 46 -0.43 3.01 4.90
CA LYS A 46 -0.16 4.43 5.17
C LYS A 46 -1.41 5.30 5.08
N PHE A 47 -2.42 4.87 4.33
CA PHE A 47 -3.61 5.66 4.06
C PHE A 47 -4.38 5.94 5.35
N VAL A 48 -4.85 7.20 5.49
CA VAL A 48 -5.72 7.58 6.61
C VAL A 48 -7.16 7.16 6.34
N ASP A 49 -7.99 7.05 7.37
CA ASP A 49 -9.35 6.50 7.29
C ASP A 49 -10.26 7.24 6.29
N ASP A 50 -10.01 8.55 6.07
CA ASP A 50 -10.77 9.36 5.14
C ASP A 50 -10.38 9.12 3.66
N GLU A 51 -9.23 8.50 3.38
CA GLU A 51 -8.79 8.19 2.01
C GLU A 51 -9.53 7.00 1.42
N GLN A 52 -9.83 7.06 0.12
CA GLN A 52 -10.59 6.02 -0.59
C GLN A 52 -9.97 4.64 -0.46
N THR A 53 -8.65 4.52 -0.60
CA THR A 53 -7.96 3.23 -0.48
C THR A 53 -8.18 2.58 0.89
N ALA A 54 -8.14 3.37 1.98
CA ALA A 54 -8.43 2.85 3.32
C ALA A 54 -9.89 2.36 3.45
N LYS A 55 -10.85 3.13 2.90
CA LYS A 55 -12.27 2.74 2.88
C LYS A 55 -12.51 1.44 2.11
N SER A 56 -11.81 1.25 0.99
CA SER A 56 -11.86 0.00 0.22
C SER A 56 -11.26 -1.17 1.01
N LEU A 57 -10.14 -0.96 1.72
CA LEU A 57 -9.51 -1.98 2.57
C LEU A 57 -10.40 -2.42 3.73
N VAL A 58 -11.17 -1.51 4.34
CA VAL A 58 -12.15 -1.89 5.38
C VAL A 58 -13.14 -2.92 4.83
N LYS A 59 -13.71 -2.67 3.64
CA LYS A 59 -14.66 -3.59 3.00
C LYS A 59 -14.03 -4.96 2.70
N VAL A 60 -12.79 -4.97 2.20
CA VAL A 60 -12.05 -6.21 1.90
C VAL A 60 -11.81 -7.03 3.16
N VAL A 61 -11.30 -6.39 4.22
CA VAL A 61 -11.03 -7.07 5.51
C VAL A 61 -12.31 -7.63 6.12
N GLU A 62 -13.40 -6.87 6.12
CA GLU A 62 -14.72 -7.34 6.59
C GLU A 62 -15.21 -8.55 5.77
N ALA A 63 -15.05 -8.51 4.44
CA ALA A 63 -15.47 -9.59 3.55
C ALA A 63 -14.65 -10.87 3.79
N ILE A 64 -13.32 -10.77 3.92
CA ILE A 64 -12.45 -11.92 4.23
C ILE A 64 -12.82 -12.52 5.59
N ASN A 65 -12.96 -11.69 6.64
CA ASN A 65 -13.31 -12.16 7.97
C ASN A 65 -14.66 -12.86 7.98
N LYS A 66 -15.63 -12.36 7.22
CA LYS A 66 -16.95 -12.98 7.08
C LYS A 66 -16.89 -14.30 6.31
N ARG A 67 -16.19 -14.33 5.15
CA ARG A 67 -16.13 -15.49 4.26
C ARG A 67 -15.35 -16.66 4.86
N SER A 68 -14.32 -16.36 5.66
CA SER A 68 -13.47 -17.37 6.30
C SER A 68 -14.14 -18.13 7.46
N ASN A 69 -15.38 -17.78 7.82
CA ASN A 69 -16.15 -18.46 8.87
C ASN A 69 -15.39 -18.66 10.20
N GLY A 70 -14.52 -17.71 10.53
CA GLY A 70 -13.75 -17.71 11.78
C GLY A 70 -12.44 -18.50 11.72
N SER A 71 -11.98 -18.94 10.53
CA SER A 71 -10.63 -19.50 10.38
C SER A 71 -9.57 -18.41 10.26
N LEU A 72 -9.93 -17.22 9.75
CA LEU A 72 -9.08 -16.03 9.65
C LEU A 72 -9.67 -14.87 10.43
N GLU A 73 -8.78 -14.04 11.00
CA GLU A 73 -9.06 -12.73 11.55
C GLU A 73 -8.05 -11.73 10.98
N LEU A 74 -8.44 -11.01 9.93
CA LEU A 74 -7.65 -9.90 9.41
C LEU A 74 -7.92 -8.65 10.24
N GLN A 75 -6.87 -8.00 10.71
CA GLN A 75 -6.94 -6.76 11.50
C GLN A 75 -6.30 -5.62 10.70
N LEU A 76 -7.10 -4.63 10.30
CA LEU A 76 -6.64 -3.47 9.53
C LEU A 76 -6.08 -2.38 10.45
N PHE A 77 -4.89 -1.90 10.10
CA PHE A 77 -4.18 -0.80 10.75
C PHE A 77 -3.87 0.28 9.71
N THR A 78 -4.60 1.37 9.78
CA THR A 78 -4.48 2.54 8.90
C THR A 78 -3.51 3.58 9.44
N SER A 79 -3.28 4.66 8.69
CA SER A 79 -2.54 5.85 9.14
C SER A 79 -1.11 5.57 9.59
N GLY A 80 -0.51 4.46 9.18
CA GLY A 80 0.83 4.08 9.61
C GLY A 80 0.94 3.80 11.12
N THR A 81 -0.15 3.40 11.79
CA THR A 81 -0.16 3.05 13.22
C THR A 81 0.67 1.82 13.55
N LEU A 82 0.93 0.97 12.58
CA LEU A 82 1.94 -0.10 12.59
C LEU A 82 2.93 0.10 11.44
N PRO A 83 4.05 -0.67 11.39
CA PRO A 83 5.07 -0.53 10.35
C PRO A 83 4.50 -0.48 8.92
N ILE A 84 4.92 0.53 8.15
CA ILE A 84 4.59 0.76 6.74
C ILE A 84 5.89 0.98 5.95
N GLY A 85 5.78 1.16 4.64
CA GLY A 85 6.93 1.43 3.79
C GLY A 85 7.99 0.31 3.88
N LYS A 86 9.25 0.69 4.11
CA LYS A 86 10.36 -0.26 4.25
C LYS A 86 10.19 -1.21 5.42
N ASP A 87 9.82 -0.68 6.57
CA ASP A 87 9.68 -1.48 7.80
C ASP A 87 8.50 -2.45 7.69
N GLY A 88 7.39 -2.03 7.03
CA GLY A 88 6.26 -2.89 6.73
C GLY A 88 6.62 -4.00 5.74
N MET A 89 7.39 -3.68 4.69
CA MET A 89 7.85 -4.67 3.72
C MET A 89 8.84 -5.66 4.35
N GLU A 90 9.64 -5.21 5.31
CA GLU A 90 10.52 -6.09 6.09
C GLU A 90 9.71 -7.10 6.93
N GLN A 91 8.58 -6.71 7.54
CA GLN A 91 7.68 -7.64 8.23
C GLN A 91 7.19 -8.74 7.27
N VAL A 92 6.81 -8.35 6.04
CA VAL A 92 6.37 -9.30 5.00
C VAL A 92 7.51 -10.25 4.63
N ALA A 93 8.68 -9.72 4.27
CA ALA A 93 9.83 -10.52 3.81
C ALA A 93 10.35 -11.48 4.88
N ASN A 94 10.33 -11.07 6.16
CA ASN A 94 10.80 -11.87 7.31
C ASN A 94 9.79 -12.95 7.75
N GLY A 95 8.64 -13.06 7.12
CA GLY A 95 7.71 -14.17 7.36
C GLY A 95 6.73 -13.94 8.51
N SER A 96 6.43 -12.69 8.88
CA SER A 96 5.37 -12.35 9.83
C SER A 96 3.99 -12.65 9.25
N ASP A 97 2.97 -12.87 10.09
CA ASP A 97 1.57 -12.92 9.65
C ASP A 97 1.10 -11.50 9.32
N TRP A 98 1.49 -11.04 8.12
CA TRP A 98 1.43 -9.64 7.73
C TRP A 98 1.07 -9.46 6.27
N ILE A 99 0.16 -8.52 6.02
CA ILE A 99 -0.15 -7.96 4.69
C ILE A 99 0.20 -6.48 4.73
N LEU A 100 1.00 -6.02 3.78
CA LEU A 100 1.29 -4.62 3.55
C LEU A 100 0.54 -4.14 2.31
N VAL A 101 -0.17 -3.01 2.44
CA VAL A 101 -0.75 -2.27 1.31
C VAL A 101 -0.09 -0.90 1.23
N ASP A 102 0.95 -0.79 0.41
CA ASP A 102 1.75 0.43 0.27
C ASP A 102 2.39 0.53 -1.12
N GLY A 103 3.09 1.62 -1.40
CA GLY A 103 3.65 1.91 -2.71
C GLY A 103 4.51 0.77 -3.28
N VAL A 104 4.33 0.49 -4.58
CA VAL A 104 5.11 -0.55 -5.31
C VAL A 104 6.62 -0.30 -5.22
N ASN A 105 7.04 0.97 -5.04
CA ASN A 105 8.45 1.34 -4.89
C ASN A 105 9.16 0.64 -3.72
N PHE A 106 8.45 0.16 -2.70
CA PHE A 106 9.07 -0.59 -1.60
C PHE A 106 9.38 -2.05 -1.99
N LEU A 107 8.71 -2.62 -3.00
CA LEU A 107 9.14 -3.86 -3.64
C LEU A 107 10.49 -3.68 -4.35
N GLY A 108 10.78 -2.49 -4.86
CA GLY A 108 12.04 -2.16 -5.52
C GLY A 108 13.28 -2.26 -4.61
N ASP A 109 13.13 -2.29 -3.30
CA ASP A 109 14.23 -2.57 -2.38
C ASP A 109 14.65 -4.06 -2.42
N TYR A 110 13.76 -4.97 -2.83
CA TYR A 110 13.96 -6.42 -2.95
C TYR A 110 14.16 -6.88 -4.39
N VAL A 111 13.41 -6.31 -5.32
CA VAL A 111 13.47 -6.55 -6.77
C VAL A 111 13.54 -5.19 -7.47
N PRO A 112 14.75 -4.67 -7.76
CA PRO A 112 14.97 -3.29 -8.19
C PRO A 112 14.15 -2.85 -9.42
N ASP A 113 13.85 -3.76 -10.33
CA ASP A 113 13.15 -3.47 -11.58
C ASP A 113 11.66 -3.06 -11.39
N TYR A 114 11.06 -3.29 -10.22
CA TYR A 114 9.75 -2.70 -9.90
C TYR A 114 9.78 -1.16 -9.93
N ASN A 115 10.90 -0.56 -9.52
CA ASN A 115 11.07 0.89 -9.61
C ASN A 115 11.18 1.37 -11.07
N ALA A 116 11.70 0.53 -11.97
CA ALA A 116 11.70 0.85 -13.40
C ALA A 116 10.27 0.82 -13.98
N VAL A 117 9.49 -0.22 -13.63
CA VAL A 117 8.08 -0.35 -14.07
C VAL A 117 7.19 0.78 -13.55
N THR A 118 7.51 1.36 -12.39
CA THR A 118 6.75 2.48 -11.81
C THR A 118 7.47 3.82 -11.95
N GLY A 119 8.41 3.92 -12.89
CA GLY A 119 9.22 5.11 -13.13
C GLY A 119 8.42 6.35 -13.59
N PRO A 120 9.06 7.53 -13.54
CA PRO A 120 8.38 8.78 -13.88
C PRO A 120 8.01 8.86 -15.36
N MET A 121 6.86 9.51 -15.63
CA MET A 121 6.34 9.83 -16.96
C MET A 121 6.12 8.63 -17.90
N LEU A 122 5.99 7.40 -17.37
CA LEU A 122 5.75 6.20 -18.19
C LEU A 122 4.32 6.14 -18.71
N TYR A 123 3.34 6.31 -17.82
CA TYR A 123 1.93 6.01 -18.10
C TYR A 123 1.13 7.27 -18.39
N GLN A 124 0.25 7.19 -19.38
CA GLN A 124 -0.70 8.24 -19.75
C GLN A 124 -2.11 7.96 -19.21
N SER A 125 -2.41 6.69 -18.92
CA SER A 125 -3.70 6.24 -18.38
C SER A 125 -3.52 5.12 -17.35
N PHE A 126 -4.56 4.86 -16.55
CA PHE A 126 -4.63 3.71 -15.67
C PHE A 126 -4.61 2.40 -16.47
N GLU A 127 -5.28 2.37 -17.62
CA GLU A 127 -5.35 1.20 -18.49
C GLU A 127 -3.96 0.75 -18.98
N GLU A 128 -3.09 1.69 -19.36
CA GLU A 128 -1.71 1.35 -19.74
C GLU A 128 -0.99 0.60 -18.62
N TYR A 129 -1.12 1.06 -17.39
CA TYR A 129 -0.50 0.42 -16.23
C TYR A 129 -1.14 -0.94 -15.90
N LEU A 130 -2.47 -1.02 -15.88
CA LEU A 130 -3.19 -2.27 -15.61
C LEU A 130 -2.90 -3.38 -16.63
N ARG A 131 -2.61 -3.01 -17.88
CA ARG A 131 -2.12 -3.95 -18.90
C ARG A 131 -0.65 -4.31 -18.67
N MET A 132 0.19 -3.34 -18.30
CA MET A 132 1.61 -3.58 -18.02
C MET A 132 1.81 -4.61 -16.91
N VAL A 133 1.09 -4.51 -15.79
CA VAL A 133 1.26 -5.43 -14.66
C VAL A 133 0.83 -6.87 -14.98
N LYS A 134 0.11 -7.08 -16.08
CA LYS A 134 -0.28 -8.42 -16.58
C LYS A 134 0.73 -9.01 -17.57
N THR A 135 1.75 -8.24 -17.98
CA THR A 135 2.76 -8.73 -18.92
C THR A 135 3.68 -9.79 -18.29
N PRO A 136 4.28 -10.67 -19.10
CA PRO A 136 5.29 -11.61 -18.62
C PRO A 136 6.44 -10.93 -17.88
N LEU A 137 6.82 -9.72 -18.30
CA LEU A 137 7.85 -8.93 -17.62
C LEU A 137 7.55 -8.75 -16.13
N VAL A 138 6.35 -8.31 -15.79
CA VAL A 138 5.96 -8.06 -14.38
C VAL A 138 5.69 -9.37 -13.64
N GLN A 139 5.19 -10.41 -14.32
CA GLN A 139 5.04 -11.74 -13.71
C GLN A 139 6.40 -12.34 -13.31
N ASP A 140 7.45 -12.12 -14.09
CA ASP A 140 8.82 -12.50 -13.71
C ASP A 140 9.30 -11.73 -12.46
N LEU A 141 8.96 -10.45 -12.32
CA LEU A 141 9.27 -9.69 -11.09
C LEU A 141 8.52 -10.24 -9.88
N ASN A 142 7.24 -10.63 -10.05
CA ASN A 142 6.46 -11.27 -8.98
C ASN A 142 7.09 -12.59 -8.55
N ALA A 143 7.62 -13.38 -9.48
CA ALA A 143 8.35 -14.63 -9.18
C ALA A 143 9.64 -14.35 -8.38
N GLN A 144 10.41 -13.32 -8.77
CA GLN A 144 11.60 -12.90 -8.03
C GLN A 144 11.26 -12.40 -6.61
N ALA A 145 10.14 -11.65 -6.44
CA ALA A 145 9.68 -11.22 -5.13
C ALA A 145 9.32 -12.42 -4.22
N LEU A 146 8.71 -13.44 -4.81
CA LEU A 146 8.37 -14.68 -4.10
C LEU A 146 9.62 -15.38 -3.56
N GLU A 147 10.74 -15.38 -4.30
CA GLU A 147 12.04 -15.90 -3.84
C GLU A 147 12.62 -15.10 -2.66
N LYS A 148 12.22 -13.83 -2.53
CA LYS A 148 12.58 -12.95 -1.41
C LYS A 148 11.64 -13.05 -0.21
N GLY A 149 10.72 -14.02 -0.21
CA GLY A 149 9.75 -14.20 0.87
C GLY A 149 8.50 -13.32 0.77
N ILE A 150 8.29 -12.67 -0.37
CA ILE A 150 7.19 -11.73 -0.60
C ILE A 150 6.25 -12.31 -1.66
N LYS A 151 5.02 -12.66 -1.28
CA LYS A 151 3.96 -12.99 -2.24
C LYS A 151 3.22 -11.68 -2.59
N VAL A 152 3.32 -11.27 -3.84
CA VAL A 152 2.52 -10.16 -4.38
C VAL A 152 1.12 -10.71 -4.68
N LEU A 153 0.09 -10.16 -4.03
CA LEU A 153 -1.31 -10.49 -4.27
C LEU A 153 -1.89 -9.61 -5.38
N SER A 154 -1.60 -8.31 -5.35
CA SER A 154 -2.09 -7.37 -6.35
C SER A 154 -1.11 -6.20 -6.52
N LEU A 155 -1.09 -5.65 -7.75
CA LEU A 155 -0.43 -4.39 -8.12
C LEU A 155 -1.44 -3.35 -8.64
N ASP A 156 -2.75 -3.63 -8.52
CA ASP A 156 -3.82 -2.89 -9.20
C ASP A 156 -4.52 -1.86 -8.31
N TRP A 157 -3.97 -1.58 -7.11
CA TRP A 157 -4.54 -0.61 -6.16
C TRP A 157 -4.13 0.81 -6.51
N LEU A 158 -4.83 1.39 -7.49
CA LEU A 158 -4.60 2.73 -8.00
C LEU A 158 -5.28 3.79 -7.12
N PHE A 159 -4.60 4.94 -6.93
CA PHE A 159 -5.12 6.07 -6.16
C PHE A 159 -4.91 7.44 -6.85
N GLY A 160 -4.73 7.43 -8.19
CA GLY A 160 -4.65 8.63 -9.03
C GLY A 160 -3.23 8.97 -9.50
N PHE A 161 -3.12 9.86 -10.47
CA PHE A 161 -1.83 10.41 -10.87
C PHE A 161 -1.28 11.36 -9.82
N ARG A 162 0.03 11.31 -9.62
CA ARG A 162 0.72 12.14 -8.64
C ARG A 162 1.17 13.45 -9.28
N ASN A 163 0.89 14.51 -8.55
CA ASN A 163 1.09 15.91 -8.95
C ASN A 163 1.85 16.64 -7.85
N ILE A 164 2.22 17.90 -8.08
CA ILE A 164 2.91 18.71 -7.07
C ILE A 164 1.91 19.62 -6.35
N GLU A 165 1.94 19.55 -5.03
CA GLU A 165 1.16 20.37 -4.10
C GLU A 165 2.13 21.27 -3.34
N ALA A 166 2.01 22.59 -3.48
CA ALA A 166 3.01 23.50 -2.91
C ALA A 166 2.41 24.85 -2.47
N LYS A 167 3.25 25.68 -1.82
CA LYS A 167 2.93 27.06 -1.42
C LYS A 167 2.94 28.05 -2.59
N LYS A 168 3.50 27.66 -3.74
CA LYS A 168 3.52 28.46 -4.98
C LYS A 168 3.17 27.58 -6.18
N ALA A 169 2.65 28.24 -7.22
CA ALA A 169 2.39 27.61 -8.51
C ALA A 169 3.69 27.08 -9.14
N ILE A 170 3.62 25.91 -9.76
CA ILE A 170 4.70 25.27 -10.49
C ILE A 170 4.18 24.99 -11.90
N LYS A 171 4.82 25.58 -12.90
CA LYS A 171 4.48 25.41 -14.32
C LYS A 171 5.61 24.81 -15.13
N THR A 172 6.84 25.02 -14.68
CA THR A 172 8.06 24.53 -15.32
C THR A 172 9.02 23.97 -14.29
N PRO A 173 10.06 23.19 -14.68
CA PRO A 173 11.10 22.73 -13.76
C PRO A 173 11.85 23.85 -13.03
N GLU A 174 11.96 25.03 -13.63
CA GLU A 174 12.58 26.22 -13.01
C GLU A 174 11.82 26.67 -11.77
N ASP A 175 10.50 26.52 -11.76
CA ASP A 175 9.66 26.89 -10.62
C ASP A 175 9.90 25.97 -9.41
N MET A 176 10.46 24.78 -9.63
CA MET A 176 10.79 23.83 -8.55
C MET A 176 12.00 24.24 -7.71
N LYS A 177 12.86 25.14 -8.25
CA LYS A 177 14.11 25.53 -7.59
C LYS A 177 13.88 26.09 -6.21
N GLY A 178 14.63 25.55 -5.24
CA GLY A 178 14.61 25.96 -3.83
C GLY A 178 13.45 25.40 -3.01
N LEU A 179 12.44 24.78 -3.62
CA LEU A 179 11.33 24.18 -2.90
C LEU A 179 11.76 22.87 -2.21
N LYS A 180 11.47 22.77 -0.93
CA LYS A 180 11.58 21.54 -0.14
C LYS A 180 10.30 20.73 -0.30
N LEU A 181 10.35 19.68 -1.08
CA LEU A 181 9.20 18.85 -1.36
C LEU A 181 9.33 17.49 -0.66
N ARG A 182 8.34 17.16 0.14
CA ARG A 182 8.32 15.83 0.75
C ARG A 182 8.16 14.75 -0.31
N VAL A 183 8.95 13.71 -0.15
CA VAL A 183 8.83 12.45 -0.90
C VAL A 183 8.74 11.25 0.05
N PRO A 184 8.20 10.10 -0.39
CA PRO A 184 8.35 8.84 0.33
C PRO A 184 9.84 8.50 0.55
N THR A 185 10.14 7.63 1.51
CA THR A 185 11.50 7.14 1.79
C THR A 185 11.97 6.17 0.70
N SER A 186 12.03 6.65 -0.55
CA SER A 186 12.36 5.88 -1.75
C SER A 186 13.26 6.68 -2.68
N GLN A 187 14.30 6.03 -3.22
CA GLN A 187 15.23 6.66 -4.16
C GLN A 187 14.54 7.08 -5.46
N LEU A 188 13.56 6.32 -5.93
CA LEU A 188 12.82 6.68 -7.15
C LEU A 188 12.21 8.08 -7.04
N TYR A 189 11.51 8.35 -5.95
CA TYR A 189 10.87 9.65 -5.72
C TYR A 189 11.89 10.75 -5.48
N THR A 190 12.97 10.47 -4.72
CA THR A 190 14.07 11.41 -4.49
C THR A 190 14.69 11.85 -5.81
N PHE A 191 15.10 10.90 -6.66
CA PHE A 191 15.73 11.23 -7.94
C PHE A 191 14.76 11.89 -8.93
N THR A 192 13.47 11.54 -8.87
CA THR A 192 12.44 12.19 -9.70
C THR A 192 12.31 13.65 -9.34
N ILE A 193 12.12 13.99 -8.06
CA ILE A 193 11.99 15.40 -7.62
C ILE A 193 13.28 16.19 -7.84
N GLU A 194 14.45 15.60 -7.61
CA GLU A 194 15.74 16.22 -7.96
C GLU A 194 15.84 16.55 -9.45
N ALA A 195 15.48 15.59 -10.30
CA ALA A 195 15.50 15.77 -11.76
C ALA A 195 14.50 16.85 -12.21
N MET A 196 13.34 16.95 -11.56
CA MET A 196 12.36 18.03 -11.77
C MET A 196 12.84 19.39 -11.25
N GLY A 197 13.97 19.47 -10.53
CA GLY A 197 14.58 20.72 -10.04
C GLY A 197 14.25 21.06 -8.58
N GLY A 198 13.52 20.23 -7.86
CA GLY A 198 13.15 20.43 -6.45
C GLY A 198 14.19 19.87 -5.47
N ASN A 199 14.04 20.19 -4.20
CA ASN A 199 14.83 19.63 -3.10
C ASN A 199 13.99 18.59 -2.35
N PRO A 200 14.18 17.29 -2.57
CA PRO A 200 13.39 16.26 -1.92
C PRO A 200 13.73 16.14 -0.43
N VAL A 201 12.70 15.98 0.40
CA VAL A 201 12.79 15.69 1.83
C VAL A 201 12.07 14.36 2.08
N ALA A 202 12.84 13.30 2.24
CA ALA A 202 12.30 11.97 2.46
C ALA A 202 11.75 11.83 3.90
N MET A 203 10.46 11.51 4.02
CA MET A 203 9.82 11.24 5.32
C MET A 203 8.59 10.33 5.18
N PRO A 204 8.19 9.61 6.25
CA PRO A 204 6.94 8.84 6.27
C PRO A 204 5.71 9.69 5.94
N TYR A 205 4.69 9.07 5.35
CA TYR A 205 3.48 9.78 4.92
C TYR A 205 2.70 10.43 6.08
N PRO A 206 2.52 9.80 7.25
CA PRO A 206 1.80 10.41 8.37
C PRO A 206 2.41 11.71 8.90
N ASP A 207 3.71 11.94 8.67
CA ASP A 207 4.43 13.10 9.20
C ASP A 207 4.22 14.37 8.34
N THR A 208 3.65 14.22 7.13
CA THR A 208 3.61 15.29 6.11
C THR A 208 2.76 16.48 6.53
N TYR A 209 1.59 16.27 7.12
CA TYR A 209 0.71 17.37 7.52
C TYR A 209 1.39 18.30 8.53
N ALA A 210 2.01 17.72 9.58
CA ALA A 210 2.73 18.48 10.58
C ALA A 210 3.97 19.19 10.01
N ALA A 211 4.69 18.54 9.10
CA ALA A 211 5.86 19.13 8.43
C ALA A 211 5.47 20.33 7.54
N LEU A 212 4.33 20.28 6.83
CA LEU A 212 3.78 21.42 6.09
C LEU A 212 3.39 22.56 7.01
N GLN A 213 2.66 22.25 8.08
CA GLN A 213 2.19 23.25 9.06
C GLN A 213 3.37 23.98 9.74
N GLN A 214 4.44 23.24 10.07
CA GLN A 214 5.64 23.80 10.71
C GLN A 214 6.61 24.47 9.71
N GLY A 215 6.35 24.38 8.39
CA GLY A 215 7.22 24.95 7.37
C GLY A 215 8.55 24.19 7.18
N VAL A 216 8.64 22.94 7.64
CA VAL A 216 9.79 22.05 7.39
C VAL A 216 9.89 21.72 5.89
N ILE A 217 8.75 21.60 5.23
CA ILE A 217 8.60 21.42 3.78
C ILE A 217 7.71 22.53 3.20
N ASP A 218 7.88 22.83 1.92
CA ASP A 218 7.13 23.84 1.17
C ASP A 218 5.98 23.21 0.37
N GLY A 219 5.97 21.88 0.27
CA GLY A 219 4.99 21.10 -0.47
C GLY A 219 5.34 19.63 -0.45
N LEU A 220 4.61 18.88 -1.26
CA LEU A 220 4.80 17.44 -1.45
C LEU A 220 4.32 17.05 -2.84
N GLU A 221 4.43 15.77 -3.16
CA GLU A 221 3.83 15.17 -4.34
C GLU A 221 2.76 14.16 -3.91
N GLY A 222 1.65 14.13 -4.62
CA GLY A 222 0.52 13.27 -4.29
C GLY A 222 -0.61 13.34 -5.32
N SER A 223 -1.62 12.49 -5.13
CA SER A 223 -2.82 12.51 -5.96
C SER A 223 -3.89 13.44 -5.40
N ILE A 224 -4.87 13.82 -6.24
CA ILE A 224 -6.03 14.62 -5.81
C ILE A 224 -6.74 13.97 -4.63
N LEU A 225 -6.90 12.63 -4.65
CA LEU A 225 -7.58 11.89 -3.61
C LEU A 225 -6.84 11.99 -2.27
N SER A 226 -5.52 11.81 -2.31
CA SER A 226 -4.66 11.91 -1.13
C SER A 226 -4.62 13.33 -0.58
N PHE A 227 -4.52 14.34 -1.46
CA PHE A 227 -4.48 15.75 -1.09
C PHE A 227 -5.76 16.17 -0.36
N TYR A 228 -6.91 15.72 -0.86
CA TYR A 228 -8.19 15.99 -0.22
C TYR A 228 -8.36 15.19 1.08
N GLY A 229 -8.12 13.88 1.04
CA GLY A 229 -8.34 12.98 2.19
C GLY A 229 -7.49 13.29 3.42
N THR A 230 -6.26 13.77 3.22
CA THR A 230 -5.35 14.16 4.31
C THR A 230 -5.43 15.63 4.69
N LYS A 231 -6.32 16.41 4.05
CA LYS A 231 -6.56 17.84 4.32
C LYS A 231 -5.31 18.73 4.15
N GLN A 232 -4.34 18.28 3.35
CA GLN A 232 -3.11 19.05 3.11
C GLN A 232 -3.36 20.39 2.46
N TYR A 233 -4.49 20.52 1.75
CA TYR A 233 -4.98 21.78 1.18
C TYR A 233 -5.23 22.88 2.22
N GLU A 234 -5.28 22.57 3.51
CA GLU A 234 -5.32 23.59 4.57
C GLU A 234 -4.00 24.37 4.69
N ASN A 235 -2.89 23.75 4.31
CA ASN A 235 -1.54 24.28 4.44
C ASN A 235 -0.96 24.81 3.11
N VAL A 236 -1.34 24.22 1.97
CA VAL A 236 -0.88 24.59 0.63
C VAL A 236 -2.07 24.69 -0.32
N LYS A 237 -2.01 25.64 -1.26
CA LYS A 237 -3.16 25.98 -2.11
C LYS A 237 -2.90 25.88 -3.61
N GLU A 238 -1.66 25.59 -4.00
CA GLU A 238 -1.30 25.48 -5.41
C GLU A 238 -1.10 24.02 -5.77
N TYR A 239 -1.89 23.55 -6.73
CA TYR A 239 -1.86 22.16 -7.22
C TYR A 239 -1.47 22.15 -8.70
N SER A 240 -0.26 21.67 -9.01
CA SER A 240 0.30 21.67 -10.37
C SER A 240 0.22 20.29 -10.99
N LEU A 241 -0.48 20.15 -12.12
CA LEU A 241 -0.86 18.91 -12.78
C LEU A 241 0.32 18.26 -13.53
N THR A 242 1.39 17.96 -12.82
CA THR A 242 2.61 17.39 -13.38
C THR A 242 2.45 15.95 -13.84
N ARG A 243 1.53 15.17 -13.26
CA ARG A 243 1.27 13.75 -13.57
C ARG A 243 2.55 12.91 -13.70
N HIS A 244 3.56 13.26 -12.89
CA HIS A 244 4.92 12.78 -13.03
C HIS A 244 5.10 11.33 -12.62
N LEU A 245 4.22 10.78 -11.81
CA LEU A 245 4.18 9.36 -11.41
C LEU A 245 2.74 8.88 -11.33
N LEU A 246 2.56 7.56 -11.43
CA LEU A 246 1.28 6.95 -11.12
C LEU A 246 1.23 6.59 -9.64
N GLY A 247 0.13 6.94 -8.99
CA GLY A 247 -0.17 6.56 -7.61
C GLY A 247 -0.73 5.14 -7.56
N VAL A 248 0.12 4.20 -7.16
CA VAL A 248 -0.24 2.79 -7.10
C VAL A 248 0.34 2.13 -5.85
N SER A 249 -0.44 1.25 -5.24
CA SER A 249 -0.02 0.40 -4.14
C SER A 249 0.04 -1.06 -4.57
N ALA A 250 1.01 -1.79 -4.02
CA ALA A 250 1.04 -3.24 -4.02
C ALA A 250 0.35 -3.78 -2.77
N VAL A 251 -0.31 -4.92 -2.90
CA VAL A 251 -0.74 -5.75 -1.79
C VAL A 251 0.22 -6.92 -1.69
N CYS A 252 0.99 -6.97 -0.61
CA CYS A 252 2.01 -7.98 -0.39
C CYS A 252 1.75 -8.74 0.90
N ILE A 253 1.74 -10.07 0.83
CA ILE A 253 1.67 -10.95 2.00
C ILE A 253 2.99 -11.70 2.17
N SER A 254 3.37 -12.00 3.41
CA SER A 254 4.49 -12.89 3.69
C SER A 254 4.29 -14.25 3.00
N LYS A 255 5.31 -14.71 2.23
CA LYS A 255 5.29 -16.05 1.61
C LYS A 255 5.07 -17.13 2.65
N LYS A 256 5.72 -17.03 3.82
CA LYS A 256 5.57 -18.00 4.91
C LYS A 256 4.14 -18.05 5.43
N CYS A 257 3.51 -16.87 5.61
CA CYS A 257 2.10 -16.79 5.97
C CYS A 257 1.23 -17.43 4.88
N TRP A 258 1.41 -17.03 3.63
CA TRP A 258 0.66 -17.52 2.47
C TRP A 258 0.73 -19.03 2.31
N ASP A 259 1.93 -19.60 2.37
CA ASP A 259 2.14 -21.06 2.21
C ASP A 259 1.51 -21.89 3.32
N SER A 260 1.27 -21.30 4.49
CA SER A 260 0.65 -21.97 5.64
C SER A 260 -0.88 -21.88 5.67
N LEU A 261 -1.48 -21.10 4.77
CA LEU A 261 -2.92 -21.03 4.59
C LEU A 261 -3.45 -22.24 3.82
N THR A 262 -4.70 -22.61 4.06
CA THR A 262 -5.42 -23.57 3.22
C THR A 262 -5.69 -23.00 1.83
N ASP A 263 -6.01 -23.86 0.86
CA ASP A 263 -6.38 -23.43 -0.49
C ASP A 263 -7.62 -22.53 -0.48
N GLU A 264 -8.61 -22.84 0.38
CA GLU A 264 -9.81 -22.02 0.56
C GLU A 264 -9.47 -20.64 1.11
N GLU A 265 -8.65 -20.56 2.15
CA GLU A 265 -8.22 -19.27 2.73
C GLU A 265 -7.44 -18.42 1.73
N ARG A 266 -6.54 -19.04 0.95
CA ARG A 266 -5.81 -18.36 -0.15
C ARG A 266 -6.76 -17.83 -1.21
N THR A 267 -7.74 -18.63 -1.61
CA THR A 267 -8.76 -18.23 -2.59
C THR A 267 -9.57 -17.04 -2.10
N ILE A 268 -10.06 -17.10 -0.85
CA ILE A 268 -10.83 -16.00 -0.25
C ILE A 268 -10.01 -14.72 -0.22
N ILE A 269 -8.77 -14.77 0.26
CA ILE A 269 -7.88 -13.58 0.34
C ILE A 269 -7.63 -13.01 -1.06
N GLN A 270 -7.27 -13.84 -2.04
CA GLN A 270 -6.98 -13.38 -3.40
C GLN A 270 -8.21 -12.72 -4.03
N GLU A 271 -9.35 -13.40 -4.03
CA GLU A 271 -10.59 -12.90 -4.64
C GLU A 271 -11.05 -11.58 -4.02
N GLU A 272 -10.98 -11.43 -2.70
CA GLU A 272 -11.42 -10.19 -2.05
C GLU A 272 -10.45 -9.02 -2.29
N PHE A 273 -9.14 -9.26 -2.38
CA PHE A 273 -8.20 -8.22 -2.75
C PHE A 273 -8.31 -7.84 -4.23
N ASP A 274 -8.56 -8.80 -5.14
CA ASP A 274 -8.77 -8.52 -6.56
C ASP A 274 -10.05 -7.69 -6.76
N LYS A 275 -11.16 -8.10 -6.16
CA LYS A 275 -12.40 -7.34 -6.16
C LYS A 275 -12.24 -5.96 -5.52
N GLY A 276 -11.52 -5.89 -4.41
CA GLY A 276 -11.22 -4.62 -3.73
C GLY A 276 -10.44 -3.66 -4.60
N ALA A 277 -9.52 -4.15 -5.44
CA ALA A 277 -8.79 -3.32 -6.41
C ALA A 277 -9.71 -2.75 -7.49
N GLU A 278 -10.62 -3.57 -8.05
CA GLU A 278 -11.62 -3.13 -9.03
C GLU A 278 -12.58 -2.08 -8.44
N ASP A 279 -13.12 -2.33 -7.25
CA ASP A 279 -13.99 -1.40 -6.53
C ASP A 279 -13.25 -0.09 -6.21
N ASN A 280 -11.99 -0.18 -5.76
CA ASN A 280 -11.16 0.98 -5.46
C ASN A 280 -10.85 1.81 -6.71
N LEU A 281 -10.57 1.17 -7.84
CA LEU A 281 -10.34 1.87 -9.11
C LEU A 281 -11.59 2.64 -9.55
N THR A 282 -12.74 1.97 -9.54
CA THR A 282 -14.04 2.59 -9.91
C THR A 282 -14.35 3.82 -9.06
N GLU A 283 -14.15 3.72 -7.75
CA GLU A 283 -14.37 4.85 -6.85
C GLU A 283 -13.28 5.94 -7.01
N THR A 284 -12.02 5.55 -7.30
CA THR A 284 -10.94 6.51 -7.58
C THR A 284 -11.28 7.39 -8.78
N GLU A 285 -11.67 6.79 -9.90
CA GLU A 285 -12.04 7.51 -11.12
C GLU A 285 -13.24 8.47 -10.90
N LYS A 286 -14.26 8.00 -10.19
CA LYS A 286 -15.44 8.80 -9.84
C LYS A 286 -15.11 9.98 -8.93
N LEU A 287 -14.22 9.78 -7.96
CA LEU A 287 -13.90 10.78 -6.94
C LEU A 287 -12.87 11.81 -7.42
N GLU A 288 -12.14 11.55 -8.50
CA GLU A 288 -11.09 12.47 -8.98
C GLU A 288 -11.69 13.86 -9.32
N ASP A 289 -12.76 13.90 -10.11
CA ASP A 289 -13.44 15.15 -10.47
C ASP A 289 -14.17 15.79 -9.28
N GLU A 290 -14.82 14.97 -8.45
CA GLU A 290 -15.53 15.44 -7.25
C GLU A 290 -14.56 16.13 -6.29
N TYR A 291 -13.41 15.51 -6.03
CA TYR A 291 -12.42 16.05 -5.09
C TYR A 291 -11.67 17.25 -5.70
N ALA A 292 -11.44 17.27 -7.01
CA ALA A 292 -10.91 18.45 -7.69
C ALA A 292 -11.84 19.65 -7.49
N GLN A 293 -13.17 19.45 -7.61
CA GLN A 293 -14.13 20.53 -7.36
C GLN A 293 -14.14 20.96 -5.89
N LYS A 294 -14.17 20.02 -4.94
CA LYS A 294 -14.11 20.32 -3.50
C LYS A 294 -12.82 21.06 -3.12
N LEU A 295 -11.70 20.74 -3.73
CA LEU A 295 -10.44 21.43 -3.51
C LEU A 295 -10.52 22.89 -4.01
N LYS A 296 -11.10 23.12 -5.19
CA LYS A 296 -11.36 24.49 -5.72
C LYS A 296 -12.27 25.28 -4.78
N ASP A 297 -13.33 24.68 -4.26
CA ASP A 297 -14.26 25.31 -3.31
C ASP A 297 -13.55 25.66 -1.98
N ASN A 298 -12.48 24.92 -1.64
CA ASN A 298 -11.59 25.22 -0.51
C ASN A 298 -10.42 26.16 -0.86
N GLY A 299 -10.48 26.81 -2.02
CA GLY A 299 -9.50 27.82 -2.44
C GLY A 299 -8.20 27.27 -3.01
N VAL A 300 -8.18 26.01 -3.47
CA VAL A 300 -7.04 25.44 -4.19
C VAL A 300 -7.08 25.88 -5.65
N THR A 301 -5.95 26.35 -6.15
CA THR A 301 -5.75 26.72 -7.56
C THR A 301 -5.03 25.58 -8.29
N PHE A 302 -5.62 25.16 -9.41
CA PHE A 302 -5.03 24.13 -10.28
C PHE A 302 -4.25 24.80 -11.42
N HIS A 303 -3.07 24.28 -11.71
CA HIS A 303 -2.17 24.78 -12.73
C HIS A 303 -1.82 23.71 -13.76
N GLU A 304 -2.00 24.04 -15.02
CA GLU A 304 -1.38 23.30 -16.11
C GLU A 304 0.12 23.55 -16.12
N VAL A 305 0.90 22.57 -16.56
CA VAL A 305 2.37 22.60 -16.59
C VAL A 305 2.91 22.37 -18.00
N ASP A 306 4.15 22.76 -18.22
CA ASP A 306 4.91 22.37 -19.40
C ASP A 306 5.32 20.89 -19.28
N ALA A 307 4.43 20.00 -19.74
CA ALA A 307 4.63 18.55 -19.67
C ALA A 307 5.88 18.10 -20.44
N GLU A 308 6.23 18.75 -21.56
CA GLU A 308 7.42 18.40 -22.35
C GLU A 308 8.69 18.73 -21.56
N ALA A 309 8.73 19.90 -20.91
CA ALA A 309 9.87 20.30 -20.08
C ALA A 309 10.06 19.32 -18.90
N PHE A 310 9.00 18.90 -18.23
CA PHE A 310 9.08 17.91 -17.15
C PHE A 310 9.47 16.52 -17.65
N ASN A 311 8.94 16.04 -18.77
CA ASN A 311 9.36 14.78 -19.39
C ASN A 311 10.88 14.78 -19.70
N LYS A 312 11.38 15.88 -20.28
CA LYS A 312 12.81 16.03 -20.57
C LYS A 312 13.65 16.07 -19.29
N ALA A 313 13.16 16.72 -18.25
CA ALA A 313 13.86 16.85 -16.97
C ALA A 313 14.04 15.49 -16.28
N VAL A 314 13.02 14.62 -16.30
CA VAL A 314 13.07 13.32 -15.60
C VAL A 314 13.75 12.20 -16.40
N ALA A 315 13.97 12.35 -17.70
CA ALA A 315 14.57 11.31 -18.53
C ALA A 315 15.88 10.71 -17.93
N PRO A 316 16.79 11.51 -17.34
CA PRO A 316 18.02 10.98 -16.74
C PRO A 316 17.80 10.14 -15.48
N VAL A 317 16.58 10.09 -14.91
CA VAL A 317 16.28 9.27 -13.73
C VAL A 317 16.50 7.80 -14.05
N TYR A 318 16.21 7.37 -15.28
CA TYR A 318 16.35 5.97 -15.71
C TYR A 318 17.79 5.48 -15.74
N ASP A 319 18.77 6.38 -15.79
CA ASP A 319 20.20 6.06 -15.76
C ASP A 319 20.79 6.04 -14.33
N LYS A 320 20.02 6.44 -13.32
CA LYS A 320 20.51 6.58 -11.93
C LYS A 320 20.48 5.28 -11.11
N PHE A 321 19.97 4.18 -11.66
CA PHE A 321 19.74 2.95 -10.90
C PHE A 321 20.65 1.81 -11.36
N PRO A 322 21.86 1.67 -10.79
CA PRO A 322 22.84 0.66 -11.22
C PRO A 322 22.41 -0.79 -10.92
N LYS A 323 21.39 -0.97 -10.10
CA LYS A 323 20.84 -2.29 -9.74
C LYS A 323 19.72 -2.74 -10.69
N TRP A 324 19.26 -1.90 -11.58
CA TRP A 324 18.29 -2.30 -12.58
C TRP A 324 18.91 -3.24 -13.59
N THR A 325 18.13 -4.19 -14.07
CA THR A 325 18.58 -5.09 -15.14
C THR A 325 18.92 -4.26 -16.39
N PRO A 326 20.12 -4.43 -16.96
CA PRO A 326 20.49 -3.73 -18.20
C PRO A 326 19.43 -3.92 -19.30
N GLY A 327 18.96 -2.82 -19.90
CA GLY A 327 17.93 -2.82 -20.94
C GLY A 327 16.48 -3.00 -20.40
N ILE A 328 16.25 -2.94 -19.09
CA ILE A 328 14.89 -3.05 -18.53
C ILE A 328 13.99 -1.92 -19.02
N TYR A 329 14.50 -0.70 -19.13
CA TYR A 329 13.74 0.43 -19.64
C TYR A 329 13.27 0.20 -21.09
N ASP A 330 14.15 -0.30 -21.95
CA ASP A 330 13.80 -0.61 -23.35
C ASP A 330 12.70 -1.65 -23.42
N LYS A 331 12.77 -2.70 -22.60
CA LYS A 331 11.72 -3.73 -22.51
C LYS A 331 10.38 -3.17 -22.03
N ILE A 332 10.40 -2.25 -21.05
CA ILE A 332 9.20 -1.56 -20.59
C ILE A 332 8.59 -0.74 -21.73
N MET A 333 9.41 0.00 -22.46
CA MET A 333 8.96 0.83 -23.57
C MET A 333 8.43 0.01 -24.75
N GLU A 334 9.03 -1.15 -25.05
CA GLU A 334 8.50 -2.11 -26.03
C GLU A 334 7.10 -2.59 -25.64
N ASN A 335 6.92 -3.04 -24.37
CA ASN A 335 5.61 -3.46 -23.86
C ASN A 335 4.59 -2.30 -23.91
N LEU A 336 4.98 -1.09 -23.48
CA LEU A 336 4.10 0.08 -23.53
C LEU A 336 3.69 0.46 -24.95
N THR A 337 4.60 0.36 -25.91
CA THR A 337 4.30 0.63 -27.32
C THR A 337 3.22 -0.33 -27.81
N GLN A 338 3.38 -1.63 -27.54
CA GLN A 338 2.38 -2.64 -27.91
C GLN A 338 1.05 -2.41 -27.21
N ILE A 339 1.06 -2.12 -25.89
CA ILE A 339 -0.15 -1.82 -25.12
C ILE A 339 -0.90 -0.62 -25.70
N ARG A 340 -0.20 0.46 -26.05
CA ARG A 340 -0.78 1.67 -26.66
C ARG A 340 -1.39 1.38 -28.04
N GLU A 341 -0.75 0.54 -28.84
CA GLU A 341 -1.29 0.10 -30.12
C GLU A 341 -2.56 -0.75 -29.92
N ASP A 342 -2.57 -1.66 -28.94
CA ASP A 342 -3.73 -2.51 -28.65
C ASP A 342 -4.92 -1.69 -28.15
N ILE A 343 -4.68 -0.74 -27.23
CA ILE A 343 -5.70 0.20 -26.76
C ILE A 343 -6.30 1.00 -27.93
N LYS A 344 -5.44 1.56 -28.78
CA LYS A 344 -5.86 2.34 -29.96
C LYS A 344 -6.71 1.52 -30.95
N ASN A 345 -6.46 0.22 -31.03
CA ASN A 345 -7.16 -0.72 -31.91
C ASN A 345 -8.38 -1.38 -31.24
N GLY A 346 -8.72 -1.01 -30.01
CA GLY A 346 -9.84 -1.56 -29.26
C GLY A 346 -9.69 -3.04 -28.89
N LYS A 347 -8.46 -3.50 -28.70
CA LYS A 347 -8.11 -4.89 -28.34
C LYS A 347 -7.95 -5.04 -26.84
#